data_f786dc360de521ee6178ee6a57298600
#
_entry.id   f786dc360de521ee6178ee6a57298600
#
_cell.length_a   1.000
_cell.length_b   1.000
_cell.length_c   1.000
_cell.angle_alpha   90.00
_cell.angle_beta   90.00
_cell.angle_gamma   90.00
#
_symmetry.space_group_name_H-M   'P 1'
#
loop_
_entity.id
_entity.type
_entity.pdbx_description
1 polymer ?
#
loop_
_entity_poly.entity_id
_entity_poly.type
_entity_poly.pdbx_seq_one_letter_code
_entity_poly.pdbx_strand_id
1 'polypeptide(L)'
;MPLDSAQLESVPERYCSPFLSDGWVQQKYLGWKLVADRPGLRVLNKRYGPFERYLMLLTAGGKAALEEAVKRSVGQLGRFDIFIHDFEDVLEGPPPCLAGQVFARVERGERLLNIATYVVDLAQSKDDLWKGLNATARKMVRKAEKSGAVFHSTVSNPEVIDAFYRLYLPMARTNRLAIPNRADIDNMSKGGDLRCTYCTDKDGRIEIVNLLYLCENIAFYMHGAGRADITGAGQFIQWNNLLLAQQLGCRWYDLGGVPDPNCLDGIHVFKKSIGGAFVSLGQEYRCQGTLFLLAERIRRASRTIRASAVRVREAPLRQVKV
;
A
#
# COMPACT_ATOMS: atom_id res chain seq x y z
N MET A 1 -24.86 3.63 -0.93
CA MET A 1 -25.12 4.15 0.41
C MET A 1 -23.78 4.57 0.98
N PRO A 2 -23.61 5.80 1.47
CA PRO A 2 -22.41 6.16 2.24
C PRO A 2 -22.33 5.25 3.46
N LEU A 3 -21.12 4.85 3.84
CA LEU A 3 -20.88 4.10 5.07
C LEU A 3 -21.44 4.90 6.25
N ASP A 4 -22.30 4.25 7.03
CA ASP A 4 -22.87 4.84 8.23
C ASP A 4 -21.70 5.19 9.18
N SER A 5 -21.68 6.40 9.72
CA SER A 5 -20.65 6.87 10.66
C SER A 5 -20.52 6.00 11.92
N ALA A 6 -21.50 5.13 12.18
CA ALA A 6 -21.46 4.11 13.22
C ALA A 6 -20.59 2.90 12.91
N GLN A 7 -20.03 2.76 11.68
CA GLN A 7 -19.12 1.67 11.32
C GLN A 7 -17.63 2.05 11.40
N LEU A 8 -17.31 3.29 11.76
CA LEU A 8 -15.97 3.66 12.19
C LEU A 8 -15.79 3.16 13.63
N GLU A 9 -15.45 1.88 13.78
CA GLU A 9 -14.95 1.38 15.05
C GLU A 9 -13.75 2.24 15.46
N SER A 10 -13.74 2.68 16.71
CA SER A 10 -12.63 3.46 17.26
C SER A 10 -11.31 2.76 16.96
N VAL A 11 -10.34 3.49 16.41
CA VAL A 11 -8.97 3.01 16.22
C VAL A 11 -8.55 2.34 17.54
N PRO A 12 -8.10 1.08 17.54
CA PRO A 12 -7.62 0.46 18.75
C PRO A 12 -6.59 1.38 19.38
N GLU A 13 -6.74 1.74 20.64
CA GLU A 13 -5.99 2.79 21.38
C GLU A 13 -4.46 2.72 21.26
N ARG A 14 -3.90 1.73 20.57
CA ARG A 14 -2.46 1.48 20.42
C ARG A 14 -2.03 1.06 19.00
N TYR A 15 -2.89 1.11 17.99
CA TYR A 15 -2.46 0.86 16.63
C TYR A 15 -1.82 2.13 16.07
N CYS A 16 -0.57 2.01 15.61
CA CYS A 16 0.14 3.04 14.86
C CYS A 16 0.36 2.55 13.42
N SER A 17 0.13 3.40 12.42
CA SER A 17 0.36 3.00 11.04
C SER A 17 1.83 2.61 10.80
N PRO A 18 2.13 1.51 10.10
CA PRO A 18 3.50 1.12 9.76
C PRO A 18 4.26 2.21 9.00
N PHE A 19 3.56 3.10 8.30
CA PHE A 19 4.17 4.25 7.61
C PHE A 19 4.77 5.29 8.54
N LEU A 20 4.42 5.26 9.83
CA LEU A 20 4.98 6.12 10.87
C LEU A 20 6.14 5.46 11.64
N SER A 21 6.44 4.18 11.39
CA SER A 21 7.54 3.48 12.06
C SER A 21 8.91 4.00 11.60
N ASP A 22 9.87 3.98 12.50
CA ASP A 22 11.25 4.37 12.19
C ASP A 22 11.85 3.46 11.12
N GLY A 23 11.60 2.16 11.19
CA GLY A 23 12.05 1.20 10.21
C GLY A 23 11.57 1.54 8.79
N TRP A 24 10.29 1.88 8.61
CA TRP A 24 9.75 2.30 7.32
C TRP A 24 10.41 3.58 6.81
N VAL A 25 10.54 4.58 7.66
CA VAL A 25 11.09 5.89 7.30
C VAL A 25 12.58 5.80 6.98
N GLN A 26 13.34 4.99 7.73
CA GLN A 26 14.80 4.83 7.59
C GLN A 26 15.21 3.91 6.43
N GLN A 27 14.41 2.93 6.07
CA GLN A 27 14.74 1.96 5.01
C GLN A 27 14.78 2.57 3.60
N LYS A 28 14.56 3.88 3.48
CA LYS A 28 14.60 4.59 2.19
C LYS A 28 13.69 3.95 1.15
N TYR A 29 12.54 3.45 1.61
CA TYR A 29 11.56 2.86 0.73
C TYR A 29 11.30 3.78 -0.47
N LEU A 30 11.40 3.25 -1.69
CA LEU A 30 11.25 4.01 -2.94
C LEU A 30 12.24 5.17 -3.13
N GLY A 31 13.41 5.16 -2.46
CA GLY A 31 14.43 6.20 -2.59
C GLY A 31 14.06 7.53 -1.92
N TRP A 32 13.15 7.51 -0.96
CA TRP A 32 12.85 8.65 -0.11
C TRP A 32 13.95 8.85 0.93
N LYS A 33 14.18 10.11 1.34
CA LYS A 33 15.13 10.50 2.38
C LYS A 33 14.41 11.29 3.46
N LEU A 34 14.60 10.93 4.71
CA LEU A 34 14.14 11.74 5.85
C LEU A 34 14.97 13.03 5.87
N VAL A 35 14.32 14.18 5.77
CA VAL A 35 14.96 15.52 5.75
C VAL A 35 14.58 16.37 6.96
N ALA A 36 13.50 16.03 7.66
CA ALA A 36 13.15 16.59 8.95
C ALA A 36 12.36 15.58 9.78
N ASP A 37 12.66 15.54 11.09
CA ASP A 37 11.92 14.77 12.09
C ASP A 37 11.65 15.70 13.28
N ARG A 38 10.38 15.95 13.55
CA ARG A 38 9.88 16.82 14.60
C ARG A 38 8.70 16.13 15.29
N PRO A 39 8.39 16.45 16.54
CA PRO A 39 7.19 15.93 17.19
C PRO A 39 5.95 16.14 16.30
N GLY A 40 5.29 15.05 15.94
CA GLY A 40 4.10 15.06 15.10
C GLY A 40 4.30 15.36 13.60
N LEU A 41 5.55 15.53 13.13
CA LEU A 41 5.80 15.81 11.71
C LEU A 41 7.10 15.17 11.23
N ARG A 42 7.01 14.25 10.27
CA ARG A 42 8.15 13.71 9.51
C ARG A 42 8.11 14.19 8.07
N VAL A 43 9.23 14.64 7.54
CA VAL A 43 9.33 15.13 6.16
C VAL A 43 10.30 14.26 5.38
N LEU A 44 9.77 13.59 4.35
CA LEU A 44 10.55 12.81 3.41
C LEU A 44 10.68 13.57 2.09
N ASN A 45 11.86 13.47 1.47
CA ASN A 45 12.16 14.09 0.18
C ASN A 45 12.64 13.06 -0.83
N LYS A 46 12.22 13.22 -2.08
CA LYS A 46 12.71 12.45 -3.22
C LYS A 46 12.96 13.36 -4.42
N ARG A 47 14.13 13.22 -5.07
CA ARG A 47 14.51 13.99 -6.25
C ARG A 47 14.20 13.27 -7.56
N TYR A 48 13.75 14.02 -8.54
CA TYR A 48 13.49 13.58 -9.92
C TYR A 48 14.14 14.58 -10.90
N GLY A 49 15.43 14.43 -11.15
CA GLY A 49 16.19 15.43 -11.91
C GLY A 49 16.17 16.79 -11.20
N PRO A 50 15.67 17.87 -11.86
CA PRO A 50 15.60 19.19 -11.26
C PRO A 50 14.39 19.39 -10.32
N PHE A 51 13.55 18.38 -10.15
CA PHE A 51 12.32 18.47 -9.37
C PHE A 51 12.45 17.74 -8.04
N GLU A 52 11.75 18.23 -7.03
CA GLU A 52 11.72 17.65 -5.69
C GLU A 52 10.29 17.31 -5.31
N ARG A 53 10.10 16.12 -4.77
CA ARG A 53 8.83 15.69 -4.17
C ARG A 53 9.02 15.53 -2.67
N TYR A 54 8.08 16.04 -1.91
CA TYR A 54 8.03 15.93 -0.47
C TYR A 54 6.80 15.13 -0.03
N LEU A 55 6.99 14.26 0.95
CA LEU A 55 5.91 13.59 1.67
C LEU A 55 6.03 13.96 3.15
N MET A 56 5.04 14.66 3.66
CA MET A 56 4.95 15.13 5.03
C MET A 56 3.94 14.23 5.77
N LEU A 57 4.43 13.46 6.74
CA LEU A 57 3.63 12.59 7.58
C LEU A 57 3.25 13.38 8.83
N LEU A 58 1.97 13.76 8.92
CA LEU A 58 1.44 14.62 9.96
C LEU A 58 0.62 13.82 10.96
N THR A 59 0.92 14.01 12.25
CA THR A 59 0.15 13.49 13.40
C THR A 59 -0.10 14.62 14.40
N ALA A 60 -0.79 14.34 15.50
CA ALA A 60 -1.05 15.30 16.57
C ALA A 60 0.26 15.97 17.06
N GLY A 61 0.17 17.25 17.30
CA GLY A 61 1.32 18.09 17.71
C GLY A 61 2.18 18.62 16.56
N GLY A 62 2.03 18.10 15.32
CA GLY A 62 2.86 18.52 14.17
C GLY A 62 2.40 19.78 13.43
N LYS A 63 1.19 20.29 13.73
CA LYS A 63 0.57 21.41 13.02
C LYS A 63 1.45 22.68 13.03
N ALA A 64 2.08 23.01 14.16
CA ALA A 64 2.93 24.19 14.27
C ALA A 64 4.21 24.11 13.42
N ALA A 65 4.77 22.89 13.24
CA ALA A 65 5.97 22.67 12.44
C ALA A 65 5.66 22.57 10.93
N LEU A 66 4.40 22.27 10.55
CA LEU A 66 4.00 22.01 9.18
C LEU A 66 4.19 23.22 8.26
N GLU A 67 3.77 24.41 8.68
CA GLU A 67 3.87 25.62 7.86
C GLU A 67 5.31 25.97 7.53
N GLU A 68 6.22 25.85 8.49
CA GLU A 68 7.64 26.06 8.28
C GLU A 68 8.25 25.00 7.35
N ALA A 69 7.83 23.73 7.51
CA ALA A 69 8.26 22.65 6.62
C ALA A 69 7.81 22.89 5.17
N VAL A 70 6.56 23.29 4.96
CA VAL A 70 6.04 23.66 3.64
C VAL A 70 6.84 24.83 3.08
N LYS A 71 7.06 25.92 3.85
CA LYS A 71 7.84 27.09 3.43
C LYS A 71 9.24 26.72 2.97
N ARG A 72 9.92 25.80 3.66
CA ARG A 72 11.26 25.32 3.30
C ARG A 72 11.24 24.44 2.04
N SER A 73 10.13 23.73 1.79
CA SER A 73 9.98 22.80 0.67
C SER A 73 9.51 23.49 -0.61
N VAL A 74 8.95 24.69 -0.52
CA VAL A 74 8.59 25.54 -1.64
C VAL A 74 9.88 26.16 -2.20
N GLY A 75 10.54 25.40 -3.07
CA GLY A 75 11.75 25.87 -3.75
C GLY A 75 11.47 26.97 -4.78
N GLN A 76 12.52 27.69 -5.15
CA GLN A 76 12.45 28.67 -6.24
C GLN A 76 11.95 28.03 -7.53
N LEU A 77 11.24 28.81 -8.37
CA LEU A 77 10.77 28.43 -9.69
C LEU A 77 9.67 27.35 -9.74
N GLY A 78 8.99 27.00 -8.63
CA GLY A 78 7.87 26.05 -8.66
C GLY A 78 8.27 24.65 -9.11
N ARG A 79 9.44 24.14 -8.72
CA ARG A 79 9.96 22.80 -9.04
C ARG A 79 9.63 21.74 -7.97
N PHE A 80 8.58 21.96 -7.20
CA PHE A 80 8.20 21.11 -6.08
C PHE A 80 6.86 20.40 -6.29
N ASP A 81 6.69 19.29 -5.58
CA ASP A 81 5.45 18.51 -5.46
C ASP A 81 5.34 18.05 -4.00
N ILE A 82 4.45 18.67 -3.24
CA ILE A 82 4.31 18.44 -1.80
C ILE A 82 3.05 17.65 -1.53
N PHE A 83 3.19 16.52 -0.84
CA PHE A 83 2.11 15.74 -0.26
C PHE A 83 2.12 15.90 1.26
N ILE A 84 0.97 16.13 1.85
CA ILE A 84 0.74 16.07 3.28
C ILE A 84 -0.21 14.90 3.53
N HIS A 85 0.25 13.87 4.23
CA HIS A 85 -0.60 12.80 4.71
C HIS A 85 -0.93 13.06 6.18
N ASP A 86 -2.16 13.45 6.44
CA ASP A 86 -2.68 13.80 7.76
C ASP A 86 -3.35 12.56 8.37
N PHE A 87 -2.62 11.84 9.22
CA PHE A 87 -3.06 10.57 9.80
C PHE A 87 -4.19 10.69 10.81
N GLU A 88 -4.30 11.82 11.49
CA GLU A 88 -5.17 12.02 12.65
C GLU A 88 -6.18 13.15 12.44
N ASP A 89 -6.37 13.57 11.18
CA ASP A 89 -7.27 14.66 10.79
C ASP A 89 -6.99 16.00 11.53
N VAL A 90 -5.69 16.24 11.78
CA VAL A 90 -5.18 17.43 12.48
C VAL A 90 -5.56 18.73 11.77
N LEU A 91 -5.70 18.67 10.43
CA LEU A 91 -6.02 19.81 9.58
C LEU A 91 -7.52 20.07 9.46
N GLU A 92 -8.38 19.13 9.91
CA GLU A 92 -9.84 19.24 9.82
C GLU A 92 -10.34 19.53 8.39
N GLY A 93 -9.58 19.07 7.39
CA GLY A 93 -9.86 19.28 5.97
C GLY A 93 -8.68 19.86 5.18
N PRO A 94 -8.86 20.18 3.88
CA PRO A 94 -7.80 20.75 3.07
C PRO A 94 -7.31 22.06 3.68
N PRO A 95 -6.00 22.21 3.95
CA PRO A 95 -5.50 23.48 4.47
C PRO A 95 -5.73 24.58 3.42
N PRO A 96 -6.42 25.67 3.77
CA PRO A 96 -6.81 26.70 2.82
C PRO A 96 -5.61 27.38 2.16
N CYS A 97 -4.57 27.60 2.93
CA CYS A 97 -3.29 28.13 2.45
C CYS A 97 -2.21 27.87 3.50
N LEU A 98 -1.10 27.23 3.08
CA LEU A 98 0.11 27.08 3.91
C LEU A 98 1.28 27.69 3.17
N ALA A 99 1.98 28.62 3.80
CA ALA A 99 3.12 29.33 3.21
C ALA A 99 2.83 29.91 1.80
N GLY A 100 1.61 30.47 1.60
CA GLY A 100 1.16 31.01 0.31
C GLY A 100 0.79 29.96 -0.74
N GLN A 101 0.74 28.67 -0.38
CA GLN A 101 0.41 27.58 -1.29
C GLN A 101 -0.98 27.01 -0.98
N VAL A 102 -1.76 26.75 -2.04
CA VAL A 102 -3.09 26.11 -1.95
C VAL A 102 -2.95 24.60 -2.11
N PHE A 103 -3.50 23.87 -1.15
CA PHE A 103 -3.54 22.40 -1.16
C PHE A 103 -4.92 21.89 -1.56
N ALA A 104 -4.95 20.86 -2.39
CA ALA A 104 -6.17 20.13 -2.74
C ALA A 104 -6.09 18.69 -2.21
N ARG A 105 -7.26 18.09 -1.95
CA ARG A 105 -7.35 16.67 -1.60
C ARG A 105 -6.87 15.83 -2.77
N VAL A 106 -6.10 14.78 -2.47
CA VAL A 106 -5.55 13.90 -3.51
C VAL A 106 -6.59 12.90 -3.96
N GLU A 107 -6.77 12.79 -5.28
CA GLU A 107 -7.66 11.81 -5.89
C GLU A 107 -7.14 10.37 -5.70
N ARG A 108 -8.06 9.38 -5.72
CA ARG A 108 -7.78 7.95 -5.47
C ARG A 108 -6.54 7.42 -6.21
N GLY A 109 -6.39 7.72 -7.49
CA GLY A 109 -5.30 7.19 -8.33
C GLY A 109 -3.97 7.93 -8.20
N GLU A 110 -3.90 9.00 -7.42
CA GLU A 110 -2.72 9.86 -7.28
C GLU A 110 -2.12 9.83 -5.87
N ARG A 111 -2.76 9.14 -4.93
CA ARG A 111 -2.30 9.04 -3.53
C ARG A 111 -0.96 8.30 -3.44
N LEU A 112 -0.10 8.78 -2.55
CA LEU A 112 1.15 8.09 -2.21
C LEU A 112 0.94 7.02 -1.13
N LEU A 113 0.02 7.28 -0.18
CA LEU A 113 -0.34 6.35 0.88
C LEU A 113 -1.84 6.03 0.84
N ASN A 114 -2.20 4.91 1.44
CA ASN A 114 -3.60 4.54 1.62
C ASN A 114 -4.21 5.35 2.77
N ILE A 115 -5.49 5.66 2.65
CA ILE A 115 -6.25 6.44 3.66
C ILE A 115 -7.12 5.55 4.55
N ALA A 116 -7.13 4.26 4.32
CA ALA A 116 -7.85 3.29 5.15
C ALA A 116 -7.25 1.90 5.00
N THR A 117 -7.44 1.08 6.03
CA THR A 117 -7.04 -0.33 6.07
C THR A 117 -8.00 -1.15 6.93
N TYR A 118 -7.79 -2.48 6.98
CA TYR A 118 -8.35 -3.37 8.00
C TYR A 118 -7.24 -3.88 8.89
N VAL A 119 -7.44 -3.84 10.21
CA VAL A 119 -6.46 -4.26 11.21
C VAL A 119 -7.06 -5.32 12.12
N VAL A 120 -6.39 -6.46 12.24
CA VAL A 120 -6.77 -7.56 13.12
C VAL A 120 -5.94 -7.50 14.41
N ASP A 121 -6.61 -7.52 15.55
CA ASP A 121 -5.97 -7.67 16.87
C ASP A 121 -5.55 -9.13 17.06
N LEU A 122 -4.26 -9.40 17.16
CA LEU A 122 -3.68 -10.72 17.29
C LEU A 122 -3.55 -11.20 18.77
N ALA A 123 -3.94 -10.38 19.76
CA ALA A 123 -4.00 -10.85 21.16
C ALA A 123 -5.16 -11.82 21.43
N GLN A 124 -6.05 -11.98 20.45
CA GLN A 124 -7.18 -12.91 20.51
C GLN A 124 -6.71 -14.37 20.44
N SER A 125 -7.54 -15.29 20.94
CA SER A 125 -7.29 -16.72 20.76
C SER A 125 -7.38 -17.11 19.27
N LYS A 126 -6.74 -18.23 18.89
CA LYS A 126 -6.86 -18.77 17.53
C LYS A 126 -8.31 -19.02 17.12
N ASP A 127 -9.15 -19.47 18.07
CA ASP A 127 -10.57 -19.73 17.82
C ASP A 127 -11.35 -18.44 17.57
N ASP A 128 -11.02 -17.37 18.29
CA ASP A 128 -11.67 -16.08 18.08
C ASP A 128 -11.20 -15.41 16.77
N LEU A 129 -9.92 -15.51 16.45
CA LEU A 129 -9.41 -15.12 15.13
C LEU A 129 -10.14 -15.87 14.01
N TRP A 130 -10.35 -17.20 14.18
CA TRP A 130 -11.11 -18.01 13.23
C TRP A 130 -12.57 -17.57 13.10
N LYS A 131 -13.23 -17.27 14.22
CA LYS A 131 -14.61 -16.72 14.21
C LYS A 131 -14.66 -15.33 13.57
N GLY A 132 -13.61 -14.53 13.66
CA GLY A 132 -13.48 -13.21 13.04
C GLY A 132 -13.52 -13.27 11.50
N LEU A 133 -13.06 -14.36 10.88
CA LEU A 133 -13.27 -14.57 9.45
C LEU A 133 -14.77 -14.73 9.15
N ASN A 134 -15.27 -14.16 8.06
CA ASN A 134 -16.64 -14.41 7.67
C ASN A 134 -16.85 -15.89 7.21
N ALA A 135 -18.11 -16.32 7.15
CA ALA A 135 -18.46 -17.72 6.81
C ALA A 135 -17.89 -18.15 5.43
N THR A 136 -17.88 -17.24 4.45
CA THR A 136 -17.32 -17.48 3.12
C THR A 136 -15.82 -17.69 3.19
N ALA A 137 -15.09 -16.83 3.90
CA ALA A 137 -13.64 -16.96 4.06
C ALA A 137 -13.28 -18.29 4.74
N ARG A 138 -13.97 -18.66 5.84
CA ARG A 138 -13.76 -19.97 6.49
C ARG A 138 -14.00 -21.15 5.55
N LYS A 139 -15.05 -21.07 4.72
CA LYS A 139 -15.33 -22.10 3.69
C LYS A 139 -14.20 -22.17 2.66
N MET A 140 -13.67 -21.03 2.23
CA MET A 140 -12.59 -20.96 1.24
C MET A 140 -11.27 -21.50 1.81
N VAL A 141 -10.92 -21.19 3.06
CA VAL A 141 -9.74 -21.77 3.74
C VAL A 141 -9.83 -23.30 3.75
N ARG A 142 -10.95 -23.86 4.24
CA ARG A 142 -11.14 -25.31 4.27
C ARG A 142 -11.09 -25.96 2.88
N LYS A 143 -11.57 -25.25 1.86
CA LYS A 143 -11.53 -25.73 0.47
C LYS A 143 -10.11 -25.80 -0.06
N ALA A 144 -9.28 -24.79 0.22
CA ALA A 144 -7.88 -24.77 -0.16
C ALA A 144 -7.10 -25.91 0.54
N GLU A 145 -7.31 -26.09 1.86
CA GLU A 145 -6.73 -27.20 2.65
C GLU A 145 -7.07 -28.56 2.03
N LYS A 146 -8.35 -28.81 1.72
CA LYS A 146 -8.78 -30.04 1.07
C LYS A 146 -8.20 -30.24 -0.32
N SER A 147 -7.84 -29.18 -1.02
CA SER A 147 -7.19 -29.22 -2.34
C SER A 147 -5.67 -29.45 -2.24
N GLY A 148 -5.12 -29.64 -1.04
CA GLY A 148 -3.69 -29.88 -0.81
C GLY A 148 -2.84 -28.62 -0.83
N ALA A 149 -3.43 -27.45 -0.50
CA ALA A 149 -2.66 -26.22 -0.33
C ALA A 149 -1.71 -26.31 0.89
N VAL A 150 -0.43 -25.99 0.69
CA VAL A 150 0.59 -26.00 1.74
C VAL A 150 1.13 -24.58 1.94
N PHE A 151 1.14 -24.13 3.19
CA PHE A 151 1.67 -22.81 3.58
C PHE A 151 3.16 -22.88 3.89
N HIS A 152 3.91 -21.88 3.43
CA HIS A 152 5.33 -21.71 3.67
C HIS A 152 5.63 -20.27 4.08
N SER A 153 6.69 -20.10 4.88
CA SER A 153 7.22 -18.80 5.28
C SER A 153 8.73 -18.80 5.25
N THR A 154 9.33 -17.73 4.74
CA THR A 154 10.78 -17.55 4.69
C THR A 154 11.17 -16.09 4.90
N VAL A 155 12.35 -15.87 5.49
CA VAL A 155 13.01 -14.57 5.50
C VAL A 155 13.88 -14.51 4.24
N SER A 156 13.71 -13.50 3.41
CA SER A 156 14.64 -13.22 2.30
C SER A 156 15.00 -14.44 1.43
N ASN A 157 14.07 -14.85 0.57
CA ASN A 157 14.39 -15.89 -0.43
C ASN A 157 14.27 -15.29 -1.84
N PRO A 158 15.38 -15.12 -2.60
CA PRO A 158 15.37 -14.56 -3.95
C PRO A 158 14.45 -15.31 -4.92
N GLU A 159 14.36 -16.64 -4.83
CA GLU A 159 13.50 -17.45 -5.70
C GLU A 159 12.02 -17.18 -5.45
N VAL A 160 11.63 -16.99 -4.19
CA VAL A 160 10.25 -16.64 -3.82
C VAL A 160 9.93 -15.21 -4.25
N ILE A 161 10.89 -14.28 -4.14
CA ILE A 161 10.74 -12.92 -4.65
C ILE A 161 10.60 -12.92 -6.19
N ASP A 162 11.37 -13.76 -6.89
CA ASP A 162 11.23 -13.94 -8.35
C ASP A 162 9.87 -14.53 -8.71
N ALA A 163 9.37 -15.50 -7.93
CA ALA A 163 8.03 -16.04 -8.10
C ALA A 163 6.96 -14.95 -7.88
N PHE A 164 7.12 -14.09 -6.87
CA PHE A 164 6.24 -12.94 -6.67
C PHE A 164 6.17 -12.07 -7.93
N TYR A 165 7.28 -11.66 -8.51
CA TYR A 165 7.28 -10.82 -9.71
C TYR A 165 6.68 -11.53 -10.92
N ARG A 166 6.96 -12.83 -11.11
CA ARG A 166 6.33 -13.62 -12.19
C ARG A 166 4.80 -13.63 -12.09
N LEU A 167 4.25 -13.69 -10.88
CA LEU A 167 2.81 -13.67 -10.63
C LEU A 167 2.24 -12.24 -10.67
N TYR A 168 2.97 -11.27 -10.12
CA TYR A 168 2.50 -9.89 -9.96
C TYR A 168 2.44 -9.12 -11.28
N LEU A 169 3.44 -9.27 -12.14
CA LEU A 169 3.56 -8.47 -13.37
C LEU A 169 2.34 -8.59 -14.31
N PRO A 170 1.81 -9.80 -14.61
CA PRO A 170 0.61 -9.92 -15.43
C PRO A 170 -0.62 -9.26 -14.78
N MET A 171 -0.80 -9.49 -13.48
CA MET A 171 -1.90 -8.92 -12.70
C MET A 171 -1.81 -7.38 -12.65
N ALA A 172 -0.63 -6.84 -12.41
CA ALA A 172 -0.40 -5.40 -12.35
C ALA A 172 -0.67 -4.72 -13.70
N ARG A 173 -0.29 -5.34 -14.81
CA ARG A 173 -0.59 -4.83 -16.16
C ARG A 173 -2.09 -4.78 -16.44
N THR A 174 -2.81 -5.86 -16.11
CA THR A 174 -4.27 -5.95 -16.31
C THR A 174 -5.01 -4.92 -15.45
N ASN A 175 -4.63 -4.79 -14.19
CA ASN A 175 -5.33 -3.94 -13.22
C ASN A 175 -4.72 -2.52 -13.09
N ARG A 176 -3.70 -2.18 -13.90
CA ARG A 176 -2.98 -0.89 -13.87
C ARG A 176 -2.41 -0.55 -12.50
N LEU A 177 -1.91 -1.55 -11.79
CA LEU A 177 -1.29 -1.38 -10.47
C LEU A 177 0.16 -0.90 -10.61
N ALA A 178 0.63 -0.19 -9.59
CA ALA A 178 2.05 0.14 -9.48
C ALA A 178 2.87 -1.15 -9.27
N ILE A 179 3.99 -1.26 -9.97
CA ILE A 179 4.91 -2.39 -9.80
C ILE A 179 5.94 -1.99 -8.74
N PRO A 180 6.05 -2.75 -7.63
CA PRO A 180 7.08 -2.51 -6.63
C PRO A 180 8.47 -2.54 -7.27
N ASN A 181 9.36 -1.65 -6.84
CA ASN A 181 10.74 -1.66 -7.31
C ASN A 181 11.47 -2.87 -6.70
N ARG A 182 12.13 -3.67 -7.54
CA ARG A 182 12.88 -4.85 -7.10
C ARG A 182 13.97 -4.50 -6.09
N ALA A 183 14.72 -3.43 -6.34
CA ALA A 183 15.79 -3.02 -5.44
C ALA A 183 15.29 -2.63 -4.03
N ASP A 184 14.09 -2.05 -3.95
CA ASP A 184 13.48 -1.70 -2.66
C ASP A 184 13.09 -2.97 -1.89
N ILE A 185 12.47 -3.94 -2.56
CA ILE A 185 12.12 -5.24 -1.96
C ILE A 185 13.38 -5.99 -1.50
N ASP A 186 14.43 -6.02 -2.32
CA ASP A 186 15.71 -6.65 -1.97
C ASP A 186 16.38 -5.96 -0.77
N ASN A 187 16.28 -4.63 -0.66
CA ASN A 187 16.82 -3.89 0.49
C ASN A 187 16.04 -4.18 1.78
N MET A 188 14.72 -4.21 1.73
CA MET A 188 13.88 -4.58 2.88
C MET A 188 14.14 -6.02 3.31
N SER A 189 14.34 -6.92 2.34
CA SER A 189 14.69 -8.32 2.58
C SER A 189 16.02 -8.46 3.32
N LYS A 190 17.06 -7.69 2.95
CA LYS A 190 18.36 -7.67 3.63
C LYS A 190 18.29 -7.09 5.03
N GLY A 191 17.38 -6.16 5.29
CA GLY A 191 17.13 -5.57 6.61
C GLY A 191 16.48 -6.55 7.60
N GLY A 192 15.95 -7.68 7.12
CA GLY A 192 15.29 -8.69 7.97
C GLY A 192 13.83 -8.40 8.28
N ASP A 193 13.32 -7.24 7.90
CA ASP A 193 11.94 -6.82 8.19
C ASP A 193 10.93 -7.36 7.15
N LEU A 194 11.42 -7.91 6.03
CA LEU A 194 10.57 -8.52 5.03
C LEU A 194 10.43 -10.03 5.26
N ARG A 195 9.18 -10.47 5.40
CA ARG A 195 8.80 -11.88 5.41
C ARG A 195 8.09 -12.22 4.11
N CYS A 196 8.59 -13.22 3.40
CA CYS A 196 7.89 -13.80 2.27
C CYS A 196 7.06 -14.98 2.74
N THR A 197 5.74 -14.97 2.50
CA THR A 197 4.89 -16.13 2.71
C THR A 197 4.34 -16.59 1.37
N TYR A 198 4.17 -17.89 1.19
CA TYR A 198 3.67 -18.43 -0.06
C TYR A 198 2.88 -19.71 0.15
N CYS A 199 2.02 -20.00 -0.79
CA CYS A 199 1.23 -21.21 -0.83
C CYS A 199 1.61 -22.01 -2.06
N THR A 200 1.83 -23.33 -1.88
CA THR A 200 2.01 -24.28 -2.99
C THR A 200 0.79 -25.19 -3.13
N ASP A 201 0.60 -25.73 -4.32
CA ASP A 201 -0.29 -26.84 -4.54
C ASP A 201 0.34 -28.17 -4.05
N LYS A 202 -0.39 -29.29 -4.22
CA LYS A 202 0.06 -30.63 -3.88
C LYS A 202 1.33 -31.09 -4.63
N ASP A 203 1.62 -30.47 -5.78
CA ASP A 203 2.76 -30.79 -6.63
C ASP A 203 3.96 -29.84 -6.38
N GLY A 204 3.86 -28.99 -5.36
CA GLY A 204 4.92 -28.03 -4.95
C GLY A 204 5.00 -26.78 -5.80
N ARG A 205 4.03 -26.52 -6.69
CA ARG A 205 4.02 -25.30 -7.50
C ARG A 205 3.53 -24.11 -6.68
N ILE A 206 4.23 -23.00 -6.74
CA ILE A 206 3.85 -21.76 -6.06
C ILE A 206 2.61 -21.16 -6.74
N GLU A 207 1.53 -21.01 -5.96
CA GLU A 207 0.24 -20.47 -6.36
C GLU A 207 0.04 -19.01 -5.95
N ILE A 208 0.49 -18.66 -4.76
CA ILE A 208 0.39 -17.30 -4.19
C ILE A 208 1.67 -16.97 -3.48
N VAL A 209 2.12 -15.73 -3.57
CA VAL A 209 3.18 -15.14 -2.76
C VAL A 209 2.67 -13.85 -2.12
N ASN A 210 2.87 -13.68 -0.83
CA ASN A 210 2.65 -12.44 -0.10
C ASN A 210 3.96 -11.90 0.45
N LEU A 211 4.12 -10.58 0.42
CA LEU A 211 5.19 -9.85 1.05
C LEU A 211 4.64 -9.15 2.28
N LEU A 212 5.14 -9.51 3.46
CA LEU A 212 4.79 -8.93 4.74
C LEU A 212 5.96 -8.10 5.24
N TYR A 213 5.70 -6.86 5.62
CA TYR A 213 6.65 -6.03 6.33
C TYR A 213 6.39 -6.15 7.83
N LEU A 214 7.44 -6.51 8.57
CA LEU A 214 7.39 -6.61 10.03
C LEU A 214 8.02 -5.35 10.63
N CYS A 215 7.27 -4.61 11.40
CA CYS A 215 7.77 -3.44 12.10
C CYS A 215 7.18 -3.38 13.51
N GLU A 216 8.07 -3.21 14.50
CA GLU A 216 7.67 -3.16 15.90
C GLU A 216 6.77 -4.35 16.27
N ASN A 217 5.50 -4.09 16.51
CA ASN A 217 4.50 -5.11 16.87
C ASN A 217 3.45 -5.33 15.76
N ILE A 218 3.75 -4.93 14.53
CA ILE A 218 2.83 -5.00 13.39
C ILE A 218 3.39 -5.92 12.30
N ALA A 219 2.55 -6.80 11.77
CA ALA A 219 2.78 -7.46 10.49
C ALA A 219 1.89 -6.79 9.43
N PHE A 220 2.50 -6.11 8.49
CA PHE A 220 1.84 -5.35 7.43
C PHE A 220 1.84 -6.11 6.11
N TYR A 221 0.67 -6.44 5.58
CA TYR A 221 0.51 -7.05 4.27
C TYR A 221 0.69 -5.99 3.17
N MET A 222 1.90 -5.95 2.61
CA MET A 222 2.27 -4.96 1.59
C MET A 222 1.74 -5.31 0.21
N HIS A 223 2.07 -6.52 -0.26
CA HIS A 223 1.77 -6.97 -1.60
C HIS A 223 1.43 -8.46 -1.62
N GLY A 224 0.54 -8.83 -2.53
CA GLY A 224 0.23 -10.21 -2.82
C GLY A 224 0.04 -10.43 -4.30
N ALA A 225 0.49 -11.58 -4.78
CA ALA A 225 0.30 -12.02 -6.15
C ALA A 225 -0.03 -13.50 -6.20
N GLY A 226 -0.97 -13.89 -7.04
CA GLY A 226 -1.38 -15.28 -7.13
C GLY A 226 -2.04 -15.64 -8.44
N ARG A 227 -2.17 -16.95 -8.63
CA ARG A 227 -3.00 -17.56 -9.65
C ARG A 227 -4.37 -17.89 -9.06
N ALA A 228 -5.34 -18.16 -9.91
CA ALA A 228 -6.67 -18.56 -9.47
C ALA A 228 -6.86 -20.09 -9.46
N ASP A 229 -5.76 -20.85 -9.55
CA ASP A 229 -5.82 -22.30 -9.78
C ASP A 229 -6.35 -23.06 -8.55
N ILE A 230 -5.95 -22.64 -7.34
CA ILE A 230 -6.51 -23.17 -6.09
C ILE A 230 -7.63 -22.27 -5.56
N THR A 231 -8.86 -22.75 -5.58
CA THR A 231 -9.99 -22.01 -5.01
C THR A 231 -9.82 -21.80 -3.51
N GLY A 232 -9.82 -20.53 -3.08
CA GLY A 232 -9.69 -20.15 -1.67
C GLY A 232 -8.25 -19.98 -1.20
N ALA A 233 -7.25 -20.13 -2.06
CA ALA A 233 -5.85 -19.95 -1.70
C ALA A 233 -5.55 -18.55 -1.11
N GLY A 234 -6.25 -17.50 -1.59
CA GLY A 234 -6.13 -16.15 -1.03
C GLY A 234 -6.53 -16.07 0.43
N GLN A 235 -7.66 -16.66 0.82
CA GLN A 235 -8.12 -16.70 2.21
C GLN A 235 -7.26 -17.64 3.06
N PHE A 236 -6.80 -18.75 2.47
CA PHE A 236 -5.92 -19.70 3.14
C PHE A 236 -4.58 -19.06 3.54
N ILE A 237 -3.92 -18.35 2.62
CA ILE A 237 -2.66 -17.70 2.93
C ILE A 237 -2.83 -16.57 3.95
N GLN A 238 -3.92 -15.79 3.89
CA GLN A 238 -4.19 -14.74 4.87
C GLN A 238 -4.46 -15.31 6.27
N TRP A 239 -5.22 -16.41 6.36
CA TRP A 239 -5.43 -17.10 7.63
C TRP A 239 -4.10 -17.57 8.25
N ASN A 240 -3.24 -18.18 7.47
CA ASN A 240 -1.93 -18.63 7.95
C ASN A 240 -0.99 -17.46 8.26
N ASN A 241 -1.10 -16.33 7.55
CA ASN A 241 -0.36 -15.10 7.87
C ASN A 241 -0.78 -14.52 9.23
N LEU A 242 -2.08 -14.56 9.60
CA LEU A 242 -2.54 -14.15 10.93
C LEU A 242 -1.89 -15.01 12.01
N LEU A 243 -1.88 -16.34 11.84
CA LEU A 243 -1.28 -17.26 12.79
C LEU A 243 0.24 -17.08 12.87
N LEU A 244 0.91 -16.90 11.75
CA LEU A 244 2.36 -16.62 11.70
C LEU A 244 2.70 -15.31 12.42
N ALA A 245 1.97 -14.23 12.13
CA ALA A 245 2.19 -12.94 12.77
C ALA A 245 2.00 -13.03 14.30
N GLN A 246 0.98 -13.75 14.75
CA GLN A 246 0.77 -14.03 16.18
C GLN A 246 1.95 -14.79 16.80
N GLN A 247 2.45 -15.84 16.13
CA GLN A 247 3.62 -16.62 16.55
C GLN A 247 4.91 -15.79 16.61
N LEU A 248 5.03 -14.78 15.72
CA LEU A 248 6.15 -13.84 15.71
C LEU A 248 6.03 -12.74 16.77
N GLY A 249 4.98 -12.75 17.59
CA GLY A 249 4.77 -11.77 18.67
C GLY A 249 4.18 -10.44 18.20
N CYS A 250 3.69 -10.35 16.96
CA CYS A 250 2.99 -9.15 16.51
C CYS A 250 1.66 -8.98 17.27
N ARG A 251 1.35 -7.75 17.64
CA ARG A 251 0.07 -7.37 18.22
C ARG A 251 -1.00 -7.16 17.17
N TRP A 252 -0.59 -6.66 16.01
CA TRP A 252 -1.49 -6.24 14.95
C TRP A 252 -1.14 -6.91 13.63
N TYR A 253 -2.16 -7.30 12.87
CA TYR A 253 -2.02 -7.66 11.48
C TYR A 253 -2.78 -6.65 10.62
N ASP A 254 -2.04 -5.84 9.87
CA ASP A 254 -2.58 -4.86 8.95
C ASP A 254 -2.75 -5.49 7.56
N LEU A 255 -3.98 -5.59 7.09
CA LEU A 255 -4.33 -6.17 5.78
C LEU A 255 -3.93 -5.29 4.59
N GLY A 256 -3.26 -4.18 4.85
CA GLY A 256 -2.87 -3.21 3.82
C GLY A 256 -4.03 -2.38 3.30
N GLY A 257 -3.70 -1.35 2.53
CA GLY A 257 -4.63 -0.31 2.14
C GLY A 257 -5.88 -0.78 1.41
N VAL A 258 -6.99 -0.12 1.71
CA VAL A 258 -8.23 -0.20 0.95
C VAL A 258 -8.24 0.97 -0.02
N PRO A 259 -8.34 0.74 -1.34
CA PRO A 259 -8.21 1.79 -2.35
C PRO A 259 -9.28 2.87 -2.24
N ASP A 260 -10.49 2.48 -1.86
CA ASP A 260 -11.62 3.39 -1.64
C ASP A 260 -12.53 2.86 -0.53
N PRO A 261 -12.55 3.52 0.64
CA PRO A 261 -13.40 3.10 1.74
C PRO A 261 -14.91 3.15 1.41
N ASN A 262 -15.30 3.95 0.43
CA ASN A 262 -16.71 4.09 0.00
C ASN A 262 -17.10 3.13 -1.14
N CYS A 263 -16.14 2.38 -1.70
CA CYS A 263 -16.38 1.47 -2.81
C CYS A 263 -16.12 0.02 -2.37
N LEU A 264 -17.15 -0.81 -2.37
CA LEU A 264 -17.04 -2.24 -2.12
C LEU A 264 -16.50 -2.97 -3.36
N ASP A 265 -15.27 -2.62 -3.77
CA ASP A 265 -14.56 -3.38 -4.82
C ASP A 265 -14.11 -4.76 -4.30
N GLY A 266 -13.59 -5.59 -5.21
CA GLY A 266 -13.16 -6.95 -4.85
C GLY A 266 -12.08 -6.99 -3.77
N ILE A 267 -11.19 -5.98 -3.72
CA ILE A 267 -10.13 -5.88 -2.70
C ILE A 267 -10.74 -5.57 -1.34
N HIS A 268 -11.67 -4.62 -1.28
CA HIS A 268 -12.38 -4.27 -0.05
C HIS A 268 -13.17 -5.46 0.50
N VAL A 269 -13.98 -6.10 -0.34
CA VAL A 269 -14.77 -7.28 0.03
C VAL A 269 -13.85 -8.42 0.53
N PHE A 270 -12.74 -8.65 -0.14
CA PHE A 270 -11.75 -9.65 0.27
C PHE A 270 -11.18 -9.35 1.65
N LYS A 271 -10.66 -8.14 1.90
CA LYS A 271 -10.07 -7.76 3.18
C LYS A 271 -11.10 -7.79 4.31
N LYS A 272 -12.29 -7.26 4.09
CA LYS A 272 -13.42 -7.34 5.03
C LYS A 272 -13.75 -8.80 5.37
N SER A 273 -13.58 -9.74 4.45
CA SER A 273 -13.88 -11.16 4.68
C SER A 273 -12.90 -11.84 5.66
N ILE A 274 -11.68 -11.32 5.76
CA ILE A 274 -10.66 -11.80 6.69
C ILE A 274 -10.92 -11.29 8.12
N GLY A 275 -11.71 -10.23 8.27
CA GLY A 275 -12.07 -9.65 9.56
C GLY A 275 -11.20 -8.47 9.95
N GLY A 276 -11.26 -8.13 11.23
CA GLY A 276 -10.57 -6.97 11.80
C GLY A 276 -11.41 -5.69 11.78
N ALA A 277 -10.92 -4.66 12.47
CA ALA A 277 -11.52 -3.34 12.50
C ALA A 277 -11.15 -2.56 11.24
N PHE A 278 -12.11 -1.81 10.69
CA PHE A 278 -11.83 -0.83 9.66
C PHE A 278 -11.20 0.41 10.29
N VAL A 279 -9.99 0.75 9.86
CA VAL A 279 -9.20 1.86 10.41
C VAL A 279 -9.02 2.94 9.36
N SER A 280 -9.40 4.18 9.68
CA SER A 280 -9.02 5.36 8.90
C SER A 280 -7.54 5.64 9.12
N LEU A 281 -6.81 5.89 8.04
CA LEU A 281 -5.43 6.34 8.06
C LEU A 281 -5.32 7.83 7.69
N GLY A 282 -6.40 8.56 7.84
CA GLY A 282 -6.47 9.99 7.59
C GLY A 282 -6.69 10.39 6.14
N GLN A 283 -6.13 11.51 5.73
CA GLN A 283 -6.35 12.11 4.42
C GLN A 283 -5.04 12.58 3.80
N GLU A 284 -5.01 12.66 2.48
CA GLU A 284 -3.83 13.14 1.75
C GLU A 284 -4.17 14.41 0.95
N TYR A 285 -3.32 15.42 1.10
CA TYR A 285 -3.43 16.71 0.42
C TYR A 285 -2.18 16.95 -0.42
N ARG A 286 -2.32 17.68 -1.54
CA ARG A 286 -1.23 17.92 -2.47
C ARG A 286 -1.19 19.36 -2.94
N CYS A 287 0.01 19.90 -3.07
CA CYS A 287 0.30 21.14 -3.78
C CYS A 287 1.45 20.94 -4.74
N GLN A 288 1.36 21.50 -5.93
CA GLN A 288 2.37 21.38 -6.98
C GLN A 288 2.81 22.76 -7.48
N GLY A 289 4.09 22.94 -7.60
CA GLY A 289 4.64 24.13 -8.24
C GLY A 289 4.41 24.17 -9.74
N THR A 290 4.40 25.36 -10.32
CA THR A 290 4.03 25.59 -11.73
C THR A 290 4.91 24.86 -12.73
N LEU A 291 6.24 24.85 -12.53
CA LEU A 291 7.14 24.10 -13.41
C LEU A 291 7.02 22.61 -13.27
N PHE A 292 6.73 22.10 -12.04
CA PHE A 292 6.45 20.67 -11.85
C PHE A 292 5.19 20.25 -12.62
N LEU A 293 4.10 21.02 -12.49
CA LEU A 293 2.85 20.78 -13.24
C LEU A 293 3.06 20.77 -14.75
N LEU A 294 3.83 21.74 -15.29
CA LEU A 294 4.11 21.80 -16.71
C LEU A 294 4.90 20.57 -17.18
N ALA A 295 5.96 20.20 -16.46
CA ALA A 295 6.76 19.02 -16.77
C ALA A 295 5.93 17.72 -16.73
N GLU A 296 5.03 17.61 -15.75
CA GLU A 296 4.14 16.44 -15.63
C GLU A 296 3.14 16.36 -16.79
N ARG A 297 2.56 17.48 -17.22
CA ARG A 297 1.68 17.55 -18.40
C ARG A 297 2.40 17.11 -19.66
N ILE A 298 3.61 17.61 -19.92
CA ILE A 298 4.43 17.22 -21.07
C ILE A 298 4.72 15.71 -21.02
N ARG A 299 5.10 15.17 -19.86
CA ARG A 299 5.38 13.75 -19.69
C ARG A 299 4.15 12.87 -19.93
N ARG A 300 2.97 13.30 -19.45
CA ARG A 300 1.68 12.59 -19.70
C ARG A 300 1.35 12.59 -21.19
N ALA A 301 1.45 13.73 -21.86
CA ALA A 301 1.21 13.85 -23.30
C ALA A 301 2.17 12.95 -24.12
N SER A 302 3.46 12.95 -23.79
CA SER A 302 4.45 12.10 -24.45
C SER A 302 4.17 10.60 -24.29
N ARG A 303 3.67 10.17 -23.12
CA ARG A 303 3.27 8.78 -22.89
C ARG A 303 2.05 8.38 -23.71
N THR A 304 1.07 9.27 -23.84
CA THR A 304 -0.14 9.03 -24.65
C THR A 304 0.22 8.88 -26.12
N ILE A 305 1.09 9.75 -26.65
CA ILE A 305 1.58 9.68 -28.03
C ILE A 305 2.32 8.35 -28.28
N ARG A 306 3.22 7.94 -27.38
CA ARG A 306 3.94 6.66 -27.50
C ARG A 306 3.00 5.46 -27.46
N ALA A 307 2.01 5.47 -26.58
CA ALA A 307 1.01 4.40 -26.48
C ALA A 307 0.14 4.30 -27.74
N SER A 308 -0.22 5.44 -28.34
CA SER A 308 -0.96 5.50 -29.61
C SER A 308 -0.12 5.00 -30.78
N ALA A 309 1.17 5.38 -30.84
CA ALA A 309 2.10 4.92 -31.88
C ALA A 309 2.33 3.39 -31.82
N VAL A 310 2.40 2.80 -30.63
CA VAL A 310 2.50 1.34 -30.47
C VAL A 310 1.22 0.64 -30.97
N ARG A 311 0.03 1.17 -30.62
CA ARG A 311 -1.24 0.61 -31.11
C ARG A 311 -1.39 0.65 -32.62
N VAL A 312 -0.89 1.71 -33.28
CA VAL A 312 -0.92 1.82 -34.74
C VAL A 312 0.02 0.79 -35.40
N ARG A 313 1.15 0.45 -34.77
CA ARG A 313 2.07 -0.58 -35.27
C ARG A 313 1.56 -2.00 -35.09
N GLU A 314 0.71 -2.25 -34.09
CA GLU A 314 0.13 -3.55 -33.78
C GLU A 314 -1.24 -3.78 -34.45
N ALA A 315 -1.78 -2.80 -35.17
CA ALA A 315 -3.01 -2.97 -35.92
C ALA A 315 -2.76 -3.97 -37.08
N PRO A 316 -3.48 -5.12 -37.14
CA PRO A 316 -3.31 -6.07 -38.22
C PRO A 316 -3.63 -5.39 -39.55
N LEU A 317 -2.72 -5.51 -40.54
CA LEU A 317 -2.97 -5.15 -41.91
C LEU A 317 -4.25 -5.89 -42.35
N ARG A 318 -5.36 -5.16 -42.50
CA ARG A 318 -6.55 -5.71 -43.11
C ARG A 318 -6.16 -6.18 -44.51
N GLN A 319 -6.16 -7.50 -44.73
CA GLN A 319 -6.04 -8.06 -46.05
C GLN A 319 -7.18 -7.49 -46.91
N VAL A 320 -6.84 -6.64 -47.83
CA VAL A 320 -7.75 -6.25 -48.91
C VAL A 320 -7.95 -7.49 -49.78
N LYS A 321 -9.12 -8.15 -49.64
CA LYS A 321 -9.51 -9.16 -50.64
C LYS A 321 -9.78 -8.44 -51.95
N VAL A 322 -8.99 -8.77 -52.94
CA VAL A 322 -9.25 -8.51 -54.36
C VAL A 322 -10.25 -9.56 -54.85
#